data_34efff9e0e4f56023d6b8e56046ee34d
#
_entry.id   34efff9e0e4f56023d6b8e56046ee34d
#
_cell.length_a   1.000
_cell.length_b   1.000
_cell.length_c   1.000
_cell.angle_alpha   90.00
_cell.angle_beta   90.00
_cell.angle_gamma   90.00
#
_symmetry.space_group_name_H-M   'P 1'
#
loop_
_entity.id
_entity.type
_entity.pdbx_description
1 polymer ?
#
loop_
_entity_poly.entity_id
_entity_poly.type
_entity_poly.pdbx_seq_one_letter_code
_entity_poly.pdbx_strand_id
1 'polypeptide(L)'
;SKQPPAGSDLFAAYRQPFPENLPAPPPAALSDGIFLSQNGGETAAWRQWRRFLEQAASYSVLKDFPSRKNTSLMGAYLSVGCISPRLLARESLERRLNAWADNIIRRDFFLQLALQHADDDPSDGNPEHTLRLTLWQQGRTGIPIIDAAMRCLHKTGSLHPALRRLSADFFCHVLNLPRREGEIWFARQLTDFDAAINQGNWRLAASRHTCPDIAAASYRTDPDGTFIKRHIPELAHLSADTVHTPWRFACSVDTHGYPARPVAGV
;
A
#
# COMPACT_ATOMS: atom_id res chain seq x y z
N SER A 1 2.62 -40.03 13.31
CA SER A 1 1.86 -38.90 13.91
C SER A 1 2.70 -38.28 14.99
N LYS A 2 3.36 -37.15 14.67
CA LYS A 2 3.97 -36.30 15.70
C LYS A 2 2.91 -35.27 16.11
N GLN A 3 2.47 -35.35 17.36
CA GLN A 3 1.69 -34.29 17.99
C GLN A 3 2.51 -32.98 17.94
N PRO A 4 1.88 -31.84 17.63
CA PRO A 4 2.56 -30.56 17.79
C PRO A 4 2.95 -30.37 19.27
N PRO A 5 4.07 -29.68 19.55
CA PRO A 5 4.49 -29.43 20.92
C PRO A 5 3.38 -28.72 21.67
N ALA A 6 3.09 -29.21 22.88
CA ALA A 6 2.08 -28.65 23.77
C ALA A 6 2.36 -27.15 23.96
N GLY A 7 1.40 -26.34 23.56
CA GLY A 7 1.13 -24.98 24.00
C GLY A 7 2.33 -24.15 24.43
N SER A 8 3.10 -23.61 23.48
CA SER A 8 3.62 -22.27 23.71
C SER A 8 2.39 -21.37 23.79
N ASP A 9 2.13 -20.78 24.95
CA ASP A 9 0.97 -19.93 25.18
C ASP A 9 1.10 -18.70 24.26
N LEU A 10 0.55 -18.83 23.05
CA LEU A 10 0.53 -17.77 22.02
C LEU A 10 -0.12 -16.48 22.55
N PHE A 11 -0.83 -16.57 23.68
CA PHE A 11 -1.44 -15.44 24.35
C PHE A 11 -0.64 -14.94 25.55
N ALA A 12 0.48 -15.57 25.91
CA ALA A 12 1.28 -15.11 27.06
C ALA A 12 1.76 -13.66 26.88
N ALA A 13 2.13 -13.28 25.66
CA ALA A 13 2.51 -11.91 25.33
C ALA A 13 1.33 -10.91 25.44
N TYR A 14 0.09 -11.38 25.28
CA TYR A 14 -1.11 -10.56 25.42
C TYR A 14 -1.68 -10.54 26.85
N ARG A 15 -1.15 -11.39 27.75
CA ARG A 15 -1.52 -11.42 29.19
C ARG A 15 -0.62 -10.55 30.04
N GLN A 16 0.42 -9.94 29.49
CA GLN A 16 1.15 -8.94 30.25
C GLN A 16 0.21 -7.76 30.52
N PRO A 17 0.09 -7.34 31.79
CA PRO A 17 -0.72 -6.17 32.09
C PRO A 17 -0.19 -5.00 31.24
N PHE A 18 -1.11 -4.28 30.60
CA PHE A 18 -0.77 -3.04 29.92
C PHE A 18 0.06 -2.20 30.90
N PRO A 19 1.23 -1.68 30.50
CA PRO A 19 1.99 -0.80 31.38
C PRO A 19 1.09 0.35 31.81
N GLU A 20 0.90 0.54 33.10
CA GLU A 20 0.04 1.59 33.67
C GLU A 20 0.46 3.01 33.26
N ASN A 21 1.69 3.13 32.74
CA ASN A 21 2.27 4.37 32.21
C ASN A 21 2.54 4.23 30.71
N LEU A 22 1.49 4.10 29.90
CA LEU A 22 1.64 4.43 28.48
C LEU A 22 2.05 5.91 28.41
N PRO A 23 3.15 6.25 27.71
CA PRO A 23 3.44 7.66 27.44
C PRO A 23 2.20 8.27 26.82
N ALA A 24 1.81 9.45 27.30
CA ALA A 24 0.70 10.19 26.71
C ALA A 24 0.92 10.20 25.18
N PRO A 25 -0.13 9.98 24.38
CA PRO A 25 0.01 10.08 22.93
C PRO A 25 0.69 11.42 22.63
N PRO A 26 1.67 11.46 21.73
CA PRO A 26 2.34 12.71 21.40
C PRO A 26 1.25 13.76 21.12
N PRO A 27 1.37 14.97 21.67
CA PRO A 27 0.42 16.04 21.40
C PRO A 27 0.27 16.11 19.89
N ALA A 28 -0.87 16.54 19.39
CA ALA A 28 -1.32 16.54 17.98
C ALA A 28 -0.35 17.15 16.93
N ALA A 29 0.93 17.22 17.22
CA ALA A 29 2.07 17.53 16.34
C ALA A 29 2.28 16.50 15.21
N LEU A 30 1.40 15.51 15.06
CA LEU A 30 1.29 14.70 13.85
C LEU A 30 0.67 15.49 12.68
N SER A 31 0.47 16.80 12.83
CA SER A 31 -0.29 17.60 11.89
C SER A 31 0.53 18.28 10.79
N ASP A 32 1.82 18.12 10.73
CA ASP A 32 2.57 18.69 9.60
C ASP A 32 2.37 17.85 8.34
N GLY A 33 1.16 17.96 7.76
CA GLY A 33 0.86 17.54 6.39
C GLY A 33 0.17 16.19 6.20
N ILE A 34 0.00 15.36 7.23
CA ILE A 34 -0.78 14.12 7.09
C ILE A 34 -2.25 14.41 7.36
N PHE A 35 -3.04 14.57 6.31
CA PHE A 35 -4.48 14.60 6.41
C PHE A 35 -5.00 13.19 6.76
N LEU A 36 -5.27 12.94 8.04
CA LEU A 36 -6.00 11.74 8.46
C LEU A 36 -7.39 11.78 7.80
N SER A 37 -7.58 10.98 6.78
CA SER A 37 -8.83 10.95 6.00
C SER A 37 -9.97 10.23 6.72
N GLN A 38 -9.74 9.65 7.89
CA GLN A 38 -10.67 8.80 8.60
C GLN A 38 -10.73 9.13 10.09
N ASN A 39 -11.94 9.19 10.64
CA ASN A 39 -12.19 9.25 12.07
C ASN A 39 -12.01 7.87 12.70
N GLY A 40 -11.43 7.78 13.91
CA GLY A 40 -11.25 6.53 14.62
C GLY A 40 -12.52 6.00 15.31
N GLY A 41 -12.45 4.75 15.78
CA GLY A 41 -13.46 4.09 16.61
C GLY A 41 -14.48 3.24 15.84
N GLU A 42 -15.21 2.42 16.61
CA GLU A 42 -16.17 1.44 16.07
C GLU A 42 -17.32 2.11 15.30
N THR A 43 -17.89 3.17 15.86
CA THR A 43 -19.00 3.90 15.20
C THR A 43 -18.57 4.46 13.83
N ALA A 44 -17.33 4.96 13.73
CA ALA A 44 -16.79 5.47 12.48
C ALA A 44 -16.52 4.32 11.48
N ALA A 45 -16.04 3.18 11.96
CA ALA A 45 -15.85 1.97 11.16
C ALA A 45 -17.18 1.50 10.53
N TRP A 46 -18.24 1.40 11.33
CA TRP A 46 -19.57 1.04 10.84
C TRP A 46 -20.13 2.04 9.83
N ARG A 47 -19.94 3.34 10.06
CA ARG A 47 -20.35 4.38 9.14
C ARG A 47 -19.62 4.25 7.79
N GLN A 48 -18.32 4.01 7.86
CA GLN A 48 -17.50 3.82 6.65
C GLN A 48 -17.90 2.55 5.89
N TRP A 49 -18.16 1.46 6.61
CA TRP A 49 -18.63 0.22 6.00
C TRP A 49 -19.96 0.40 5.27
N ARG A 50 -20.95 1.02 5.92
CA ARG A 50 -22.26 1.32 5.31
C ARG A 50 -22.12 2.19 4.06
N ARG A 51 -21.28 3.22 4.11
CA ARG A 51 -20.99 4.06 2.93
C ARG A 51 -20.39 3.25 1.79
N PHE A 52 -19.48 2.31 2.09
CA PHE A 52 -18.93 1.43 1.07
C PHE A 52 -20.01 0.53 0.46
N LEU A 53 -20.92 0.00 1.26
CA LEU A 53 -22.00 -0.87 0.77
C LEU A 53 -22.92 -0.17 -0.27
N GLU A 54 -23.11 1.13 -0.20
CA GLU A 54 -23.87 1.91 -1.16
C GLU A 54 -23.30 1.83 -2.58
N GLN A 55 -22.00 1.63 -2.71
CA GLN A 55 -21.29 1.56 -4.00
C GLN A 55 -20.65 0.20 -4.27
N ALA A 56 -20.83 -0.77 -3.39
CA ALA A 56 -20.13 -2.04 -3.43
C ALA A 56 -20.44 -2.90 -4.68
N ALA A 57 -21.58 -2.69 -5.33
CA ALA A 57 -21.95 -3.40 -6.58
C ALA A 57 -20.91 -3.19 -7.69
N SER A 58 -20.30 -2.01 -7.78
CA SER A 58 -19.27 -1.69 -8.78
C SER A 58 -17.85 -2.06 -8.33
N TYR A 59 -17.67 -2.57 -7.09
CA TYR A 59 -16.35 -2.82 -6.52
C TYR A 59 -15.50 -3.79 -7.35
N SER A 60 -16.08 -4.89 -7.83
CA SER A 60 -15.35 -5.90 -8.60
C SER A 60 -14.73 -5.35 -9.89
N VAL A 61 -15.39 -4.35 -10.50
CA VAL A 61 -14.93 -3.70 -11.74
C VAL A 61 -13.97 -2.54 -11.46
N LEU A 62 -14.26 -1.75 -10.41
CA LEU A 62 -13.54 -0.49 -10.15
C LEU A 62 -12.40 -0.62 -9.13
N LYS A 63 -12.24 -1.76 -8.46
CA LYS A 63 -11.28 -1.96 -7.37
C LYS A 63 -9.81 -1.76 -7.76
N ASP A 64 -9.48 -1.79 -9.03
CA ASP A 64 -8.10 -1.65 -9.52
C ASP A 64 -7.79 -0.22 -10.04
N PHE A 65 -8.74 0.72 -9.94
CA PHE A 65 -8.59 2.11 -10.41
C PHE A 65 -8.45 3.09 -9.23
N PRO A 66 -7.23 3.57 -8.91
CA PRO A 66 -6.98 4.49 -7.78
C PRO A 66 -7.70 5.84 -7.89
N SER A 67 -7.94 6.31 -9.12
CA SER A 67 -8.68 7.56 -9.38
C SER A 67 -10.16 7.45 -9.01
N ARG A 68 -10.72 6.23 -8.98
CA ARG A 68 -12.10 5.95 -8.60
C ARG A 68 -12.19 5.68 -7.10
N LYS A 69 -13.00 6.43 -6.38
CA LYS A 69 -13.15 6.31 -4.91
C LYS A 69 -14.00 5.08 -4.54
N ASN A 70 -13.62 3.89 -4.98
CA ASN A 70 -14.40 2.66 -4.81
C ASN A 70 -13.74 1.64 -3.88
N THR A 71 -12.79 2.04 -3.03
CA THR A 71 -12.22 1.19 -1.98
C THR A 71 -13.01 1.35 -0.69
N SER A 72 -13.08 0.27 0.10
CA SER A 72 -13.81 0.29 1.37
C SER A 72 -13.16 1.16 2.44
N LEU A 73 -11.85 1.37 2.35
CA LEU A 73 -11.03 2.05 3.37
C LEU A 73 -11.13 1.40 4.76
N MET A 74 -11.42 0.10 4.83
CA MET A 74 -11.56 -0.63 6.10
C MET A 74 -10.22 -1.03 6.72
N GLY A 75 -9.10 -0.89 5.99
CA GLY A 75 -7.78 -1.34 6.44
C GLY A 75 -7.40 -0.81 7.82
N ALA A 76 -7.48 0.50 8.03
CA ALA A 76 -7.13 1.13 9.30
C ALA A 76 -8.01 0.65 10.47
N TYR A 77 -9.31 0.48 10.26
CA TYR A 77 -10.23 -0.02 11.30
C TYR A 77 -9.97 -1.48 11.66
N LEU A 78 -9.57 -2.29 10.66
CA LEU A 78 -9.22 -3.69 10.87
C LEU A 78 -7.87 -3.85 11.56
N SER A 79 -6.88 -2.99 11.27
CA SER A 79 -5.53 -3.08 11.86
C SER A 79 -5.55 -2.77 13.36
N VAL A 80 -6.41 -1.85 13.80
CA VAL A 80 -6.54 -1.48 15.22
C VAL A 80 -7.72 -2.16 15.93
N GLY A 81 -8.42 -3.09 15.26
CA GLY A 81 -9.50 -3.87 15.88
C GLY A 81 -10.80 -3.13 16.13
N CYS A 82 -11.05 -1.98 15.48
CA CYS A 82 -12.31 -1.24 15.63
C CYS A 82 -13.53 -2.03 15.12
N ILE A 83 -13.33 -3.02 14.26
CA ILE A 83 -14.40 -3.84 13.70
C ILE A 83 -13.91 -5.27 13.46
N SER A 84 -14.79 -6.24 13.65
CA SER A 84 -14.45 -7.66 13.48
C SER A 84 -14.32 -8.04 12.00
N PRO A 85 -13.17 -8.61 11.57
CA PRO A 85 -13.01 -9.11 10.20
C PRO A 85 -14.00 -10.23 9.87
N ARG A 86 -14.32 -11.11 10.85
CA ARG A 86 -15.29 -12.21 10.67
C ARG A 86 -16.68 -11.69 10.38
N LEU A 87 -17.08 -10.63 11.05
CA LEU A 87 -18.39 -10.00 10.85
C LEU A 87 -18.49 -9.39 9.45
N LEU A 88 -17.46 -8.67 9.03
CA LEU A 88 -17.40 -8.09 7.68
C LEU A 88 -17.37 -9.17 6.59
N ALA A 89 -16.61 -10.26 6.80
CA ALA A 89 -16.57 -11.39 5.89
C ALA A 89 -17.97 -12.02 5.70
N ARG A 90 -18.67 -12.28 6.82
CA ARG A 90 -20.02 -12.84 6.80
C ARG A 90 -20.99 -11.92 6.03
N GLU A 91 -21.05 -10.64 6.39
CA GLU A 91 -21.94 -9.67 5.73
C GLU A 91 -21.61 -9.51 4.23
N SER A 92 -20.34 -9.56 3.88
CA SER A 92 -19.92 -9.50 2.47
C SER A 92 -20.40 -10.71 1.67
N LEU A 93 -20.31 -11.92 2.24
CA LEU A 93 -20.76 -13.15 1.58
C LEU A 93 -22.29 -13.18 1.45
N GLU A 94 -23.02 -12.78 2.49
CA GLU A 94 -24.50 -12.65 2.47
C GLU A 94 -24.95 -11.68 1.35
N ARG A 95 -24.16 -10.62 1.08
CA ARG A 95 -24.40 -9.65 0.01
C ARG A 95 -23.76 -10.00 -1.33
N ARG A 96 -23.16 -11.18 -1.45
CA ARG A 96 -22.44 -11.67 -2.66
C ARG A 96 -21.29 -10.76 -3.10
N LEU A 97 -20.64 -10.08 -2.16
CA LEU A 97 -19.46 -9.26 -2.41
C LEU A 97 -18.17 -10.10 -2.34
N ASN A 98 -18.13 -11.22 -3.07
CA ASN A 98 -17.07 -12.22 -2.99
C ASN A 98 -15.68 -11.60 -3.23
N ALA A 99 -15.53 -10.74 -4.23
CA ALA A 99 -14.27 -10.08 -4.54
C ALA A 99 -13.74 -9.19 -3.39
N TRP A 100 -14.62 -8.71 -2.51
CA TRP A 100 -14.23 -8.00 -1.31
C TRP A 100 -13.93 -8.96 -0.15
N ALA A 101 -14.75 -10.00 0.03
CA ALA A 101 -14.52 -11.04 1.05
C ALA A 101 -13.15 -11.72 0.88
N ASP A 102 -12.70 -11.94 -0.36
CA ASP A 102 -11.38 -12.49 -0.67
C ASP A 102 -10.23 -11.69 -0.05
N ASN A 103 -10.38 -10.37 0.15
CA ASN A 103 -9.35 -9.58 0.81
C ASN A 103 -9.25 -9.90 2.32
N ILE A 104 -10.37 -10.21 2.97
CA ILE A 104 -10.37 -10.64 4.39
C ILE A 104 -9.74 -12.02 4.52
N ILE A 105 -10.05 -12.95 3.60
CA ILE A 105 -9.45 -14.28 3.57
C ILE A 105 -7.93 -14.18 3.37
N ARG A 106 -7.49 -13.32 2.46
CA ARG A 106 -6.06 -13.06 2.22
C ARG A 106 -5.38 -12.44 3.43
N ARG A 107 -6.07 -11.54 4.13
CA ARG A 107 -5.58 -10.96 5.39
C ARG A 107 -5.33 -12.06 6.42
N ASP A 108 -6.30 -12.95 6.61
CA ASP A 108 -6.19 -14.06 7.55
C ASP A 108 -5.05 -15.03 7.17
N PHE A 109 -4.92 -15.32 5.89
CA PHE A 109 -3.82 -16.13 5.36
C PHE A 109 -2.44 -15.52 5.71
N PHE A 110 -2.25 -14.20 5.54
CA PHE A 110 -0.98 -13.56 5.87
C PHE A 110 -0.71 -13.53 7.37
N LEU A 111 -1.73 -13.39 8.21
CA LEU A 111 -1.59 -13.50 9.65
C LEU A 111 -1.08 -14.88 10.07
N GLN A 112 -1.64 -15.95 9.48
CA GLN A 112 -1.20 -17.32 9.73
C GLN A 112 0.22 -17.57 9.19
N LEU A 113 0.54 -17.06 8.01
CA LEU A 113 1.86 -17.20 7.40
C LEU A 113 2.95 -16.53 8.25
N ALA A 114 2.68 -15.36 8.80
CA ALA A 114 3.63 -14.64 9.65
C ALA A 114 3.98 -15.39 10.94
N LEU A 115 3.08 -16.23 11.46
CA LEU A 115 3.35 -17.09 12.63
C LEU A 115 4.32 -18.24 12.32
N GLN A 116 4.51 -18.58 11.04
CA GLN A 116 5.29 -19.75 10.62
C GLN A 116 6.68 -19.39 10.12
N HIS A 117 6.94 -18.15 9.73
CA HIS A 117 8.17 -17.75 9.06
C HIS A 117 8.81 -16.54 9.73
N ALA A 118 10.02 -16.73 10.25
CA ALA A 118 10.90 -15.63 10.59
C ALA A 118 11.37 -14.90 9.31
N ASP A 119 11.74 -13.64 9.45
CA ASP A 119 12.18 -12.81 8.34
C ASP A 119 13.72 -12.78 8.30
N ASP A 120 14.31 -13.34 7.23
CA ASP A 120 15.76 -13.53 7.09
C ASP A 120 16.37 -12.74 5.92
N ASP A 121 15.75 -11.62 5.50
CA ASP A 121 16.23 -10.83 4.37
C ASP A 121 17.07 -9.63 4.86
N PRO A 122 18.42 -9.72 4.81
CA PRO A 122 19.29 -8.65 5.30
C PRO A 122 19.32 -7.46 4.34
N SER A 123 19.44 -6.25 4.90
CA SER A 123 19.83 -5.05 4.16
C SER A 123 21.34 -5.12 3.87
N ASP A 124 21.76 -4.80 2.64
CA ASP A 124 23.15 -4.95 2.20
C ASP A 124 24.02 -3.68 2.31
N GLY A 125 23.41 -2.53 2.64
CA GLY A 125 24.14 -1.27 2.84
C GLY A 125 24.87 -0.71 1.59
N ASN A 126 24.52 -1.15 0.38
CA ASN A 126 25.15 -0.69 -0.86
C ASN A 126 24.80 0.80 -1.13
N PRO A 127 25.80 1.70 -1.35
CA PRO A 127 25.55 3.12 -1.60
C PRO A 127 24.66 3.42 -2.84
N GLU A 128 24.77 2.62 -3.88
CA GLU A 128 23.92 2.74 -5.08
C GLU A 128 22.47 2.41 -4.75
N HIS A 129 22.24 1.43 -3.92
CA HIS A 129 20.93 1.10 -3.37
C HIS A 129 20.37 2.27 -2.55
N THR A 130 21.19 2.95 -1.77
CA THR A 130 20.78 4.13 -0.98
C THR A 130 20.21 5.25 -1.86
N LEU A 131 20.85 5.54 -3.00
CA LEU A 131 20.35 6.56 -3.94
C LEU A 131 19.00 6.15 -4.54
N ARG A 132 18.90 4.93 -5.07
CA ARG A 132 17.65 4.41 -5.67
C ARG A 132 16.52 4.36 -4.65
N LEU A 133 16.82 3.92 -3.44
CA LEU A 133 15.87 3.90 -2.31
C LEU A 133 15.36 5.33 -2.02
N THR A 134 16.26 6.30 -1.89
CA THR A 134 15.91 7.69 -1.59
C THR A 134 15.02 8.29 -2.68
N LEU A 135 15.36 8.08 -3.95
CA LEU A 135 14.55 8.58 -5.07
C LEU A 135 13.16 7.96 -5.10
N TRP A 136 13.06 6.66 -4.82
CA TRP A 136 11.77 5.98 -4.71
C TRP A 136 10.96 6.51 -3.54
N GLN A 137 11.54 6.65 -2.36
CA GLN A 137 10.88 7.21 -1.16
C GLN A 137 10.34 8.63 -1.41
N GLN A 138 11.08 9.45 -2.15
CA GLN A 138 10.71 10.83 -2.47
C GLN A 138 9.73 10.96 -3.64
N GLY A 139 9.40 9.86 -4.35
CA GLY A 139 8.60 9.91 -5.57
C GLY A 139 9.27 10.72 -6.67
N ARG A 140 10.55 10.41 -6.95
CA ARG A 140 11.42 11.03 -7.95
C ARG A 140 12.17 10.02 -8.82
N THR A 141 11.57 8.87 -9.04
CA THR A 141 12.16 7.80 -9.88
C THR A 141 12.12 8.11 -11.38
N GLY A 142 11.33 9.10 -11.79
CA GLY A 142 11.05 9.40 -13.19
C GLY A 142 9.98 8.48 -13.81
N ILE A 143 9.33 7.64 -13.01
CA ILE A 143 8.19 6.80 -13.43
C ILE A 143 6.91 7.36 -12.81
N PRO A 144 6.06 8.10 -13.57
CA PRO A 144 4.98 8.90 -13.01
C PRO A 144 4.00 8.16 -12.09
N ILE A 145 3.58 6.95 -12.46
CA ILE A 145 2.64 6.20 -11.63
C ILE A 145 3.23 5.77 -10.28
N ILE A 146 4.53 5.44 -10.25
CA ILE A 146 5.26 5.08 -9.04
C ILE A 146 5.47 6.33 -8.18
N ASP A 147 5.92 7.42 -8.79
CA ASP A 147 6.18 8.68 -8.10
C ASP A 147 4.89 9.28 -7.53
N ALA A 148 3.78 9.22 -8.29
CA ALA A 148 2.46 9.60 -7.80
C ALA A 148 2.01 8.76 -6.61
N ALA A 149 2.27 7.44 -6.66
CA ALA A 149 1.96 6.53 -5.55
C ALA A 149 2.75 6.89 -4.30
N MET A 150 4.06 7.11 -4.41
CA MET A 150 4.92 7.44 -3.27
C MET A 150 4.61 8.82 -2.68
N ARG A 151 4.34 9.83 -3.53
CA ARG A 151 3.89 11.16 -3.08
C ARG A 151 2.52 11.10 -2.41
N CYS A 152 1.59 10.28 -2.92
CA CYS A 152 0.29 10.04 -2.29
C CYS A 152 0.48 9.42 -0.90
N LEU A 153 1.28 8.37 -0.79
CA LEU A 153 1.58 7.69 0.47
C LEU A 153 2.17 8.65 1.49
N HIS A 154 3.20 9.40 1.12
CA HIS A 154 3.85 10.38 2.00
C HIS A 154 2.88 11.46 2.48
N LYS A 155 2.01 11.97 1.61
CA LYS A 155 1.05 13.04 1.93
C LYS A 155 -0.12 12.57 2.77
N THR A 156 -0.59 11.33 2.59
CA THR A 156 -1.88 10.88 3.15
C THR A 156 -1.77 9.72 4.13
N GLY A 157 -0.61 9.07 4.22
CA GLY A 157 -0.45 7.82 4.96
C GLY A 157 -1.28 6.66 4.39
N SER A 158 -1.88 6.82 3.22
CA SER A 158 -2.76 5.83 2.60
C SER A 158 -2.38 5.62 1.14
N LEU A 159 -2.43 4.37 0.70
CA LEU A 159 -2.15 4.03 -0.68
C LEU A 159 -3.11 2.95 -1.18
N HIS A 160 -3.62 3.14 -2.38
CA HIS A 160 -4.52 2.19 -3.02
C HIS A 160 -3.86 0.80 -3.18
N PRO A 161 -4.56 -0.33 -2.93
CA PRO A 161 -3.96 -1.67 -2.97
C PRO A 161 -3.25 -2.01 -4.29
N ALA A 162 -3.81 -1.59 -5.44
CA ALA A 162 -3.18 -1.80 -6.75
C ALA A 162 -1.83 -1.08 -6.87
N LEU A 163 -1.73 0.13 -6.30
CA LEU A 163 -0.50 0.92 -6.32
C LEU A 163 0.53 0.40 -5.29
N ARG A 164 0.09 -0.12 -4.13
CA ARG A 164 1.00 -0.80 -3.18
C ARG A 164 1.73 -1.95 -3.87
N ARG A 165 0.96 -2.78 -4.59
CA ARG A 165 1.52 -3.90 -5.35
C ARG A 165 2.47 -3.42 -6.44
N LEU A 166 2.05 -2.44 -7.25
CA LEU A 166 2.86 -1.93 -8.35
C LEU A 166 4.16 -1.29 -7.86
N SER A 167 4.11 -0.53 -6.76
CA SER A 167 5.29 0.08 -6.14
C SER A 167 6.25 -0.97 -5.56
N ALA A 168 5.74 -2.05 -4.97
CA ALA A 168 6.55 -3.14 -4.45
C ALA A 168 7.16 -3.98 -5.59
N ASP A 169 6.40 -4.29 -6.64
CA ASP A 169 6.90 -4.97 -7.84
C ASP A 169 8.03 -4.15 -8.49
N PHE A 170 7.84 -2.83 -8.67
CA PHE A 170 8.87 -1.94 -9.19
C PHE A 170 10.12 -1.91 -8.31
N PHE A 171 9.94 -1.81 -7.00
CA PHE A 171 11.03 -1.80 -6.03
C PHE A 171 11.90 -3.06 -6.11
N CYS A 172 11.26 -4.23 -6.09
CA CYS A 172 11.97 -5.50 -6.07
C CYS A 172 12.59 -5.89 -7.42
N HIS A 173 11.92 -5.59 -8.54
CA HIS A 173 12.29 -6.16 -9.85
C HIS A 173 12.89 -5.15 -10.81
N VAL A 174 12.60 -3.85 -10.67
CA VAL A 174 13.17 -2.80 -11.53
C VAL A 174 14.34 -2.11 -10.84
N LEU A 175 14.13 -1.67 -9.57
CA LEU A 175 15.22 -1.09 -8.80
C LEU A 175 16.18 -2.13 -8.25
N ASN A 176 15.77 -3.40 -8.21
CA ASN A 176 16.53 -4.53 -7.66
C ASN A 176 17.03 -4.24 -6.23
N LEU A 177 16.12 -3.76 -5.38
CA LEU A 177 16.41 -3.43 -3.99
C LEU A 177 15.91 -4.53 -3.05
N PRO A 178 16.58 -4.74 -1.89
CA PRO A 178 16.13 -5.68 -0.87
C PRO A 178 14.71 -5.34 -0.40
N ARG A 179 13.77 -6.28 -0.52
CA ARG A 179 12.35 -6.06 -0.17
C ARG A 179 12.16 -5.47 1.23
N ARG A 180 13.03 -5.82 2.17
CA ARG A 180 12.98 -5.39 3.57
C ARG A 180 13.02 -3.87 3.72
N GLU A 181 13.80 -3.18 2.90
CA GLU A 181 13.88 -1.71 2.91
C GLU A 181 12.55 -1.05 2.54
N GLY A 182 11.90 -1.58 1.50
CA GLY A 182 10.58 -1.09 1.09
C GLY A 182 9.49 -1.43 2.11
N GLU A 183 9.53 -2.64 2.69
CA GLU A 183 8.64 -3.08 3.76
C GLU A 183 8.72 -2.16 4.98
N ILE A 184 9.94 -1.82 5.44
CA ILE A 184 10.18 -0.90 6.55
C ILE A 184 9.65 0.50 6.23
N TRP A 185 9.87 0.98 4.99
CA TRP A 185 9.35 2.28 4.59
C TRP A 185 7.83 2.33 4.62
N PHE A 186 7.15 1.32 4.07
CA PHE A 186 5.69 1.22 4.13
C PHE A 186 5.18 1.15 5.57
N ALA A 187 5.87 0.41 6.45
CA ALA A 187 5.52 0.33 7.87
C ALA A 187 5.51 1.70 8.56
N ARG A 188 6.43 2.59 8.17
CA ARG A 188 6.53 3.95 8.73
C ARG A 188 5.52 4.94 8.15
N GLN A 189 4.99 4.67 6.96
CA GLN A 189 4.11 5.60 6.25
C GLN A 189 2.62 5.25 6.36
N LEU A 190 2.28 3.96 6.40
CA LEU A 190 0.90 3.50 6.31
C LEU A 190 0.12 3.70 7.61
N THR A 191 -1.01 4.40 7.54
CA THR A 191 -1.97 4.55 8.65
C THR A 191 -2.75 3.27 8.95
N ASP A 192 -2.85 2.37 7.97
CA ASP A 192 -3.47 1.05 8.10
C ASP A 192 -2.44 -0.08 8.23
N PHE A 193 -1.25 0.25 8.75
CA PHE A 193 -0.17 -0.73 8.91
C PHE A 193 -0.61 -1.93 9.77
N ASP A 194 -0.30 -3.10 9.25
CA ASP A 194 -0.40 -4.40 9.93
C ASP A 194 0.84 -5.20 9.50
N ALA A 195 1.65 -5.60 10.46
CA ALA A 195 2.96 -6.21 10.21
C ALA A 195 2.87 -7.45 9.32
N ALA A 196 1.95 -8.37 9.64
CA ALA A 196 1.80 -9.62 8.90
C ALA A 196 1.33 -9.39 7.45
N ILE A 197 0.40 -8.45 7.27
CA ILE A 197 -0.15 -8.14 5.95
C ILE A 197 0.88 -7.39 5.11
N ASN A 198 1.59 -6.45 5.68
CA ASN A 198 2.64 -5.72 4.99
C ASN A 198 3.74 -6.69 4.54
N GLN A 199 4.28 -7.50 5.47
CA GLN A 199 5.30 -8.51 5.18
C GLN A 199 4.82 -9.51 4.11
N GLY A 200 3.59 -10.05 4.25
CA GLY A 200 3.04 -11.01 3.30
C GLY A 200 2.91 -10.45 1.88
N ASN A 201 2.45 -9.21 1.74
CA ASN A 201 2.34 -8.55 0.44
C ASN A 201 3.72 -8.27 -0.18
N TRP A 202 4.71 -7.84 0.60
CA TRP A 202 6.07 -7.62 0.13
C TRP A 202 6.78 -8.92 -0.27
N ARG A 203 6.60 -10.01 0.50
CA ARG A 203 7.08 -11.35 0.11
C ARG A 203 6.44 -11.81 -1.20
N LEU A 204 5.13 -11.63 -1.34
CA LEU A 204 4.43 -11.99 -2.58
C LEU A 204 4.91 -11.17 -3.78
N ALA A 205 5.22 -9.89 -3.61
CA ALA A 205 5.80 -9.07 -4.66
C ALA A 205 7.20 -9.60 -5.05
N ALA A 206 8.08 -9.81 -4.09
CA ALA A 206 9.45 -10.28 -4.31
C ALA A 206 9.53 -11.69 -4.92
N SER A 207 8.55 -12.57 -4.64
CA SER A 207 8.53 -13.95 -5.15
C SER A 207 8.15 -14.08 -6.63
N ARG A 208 7.77 -13.00 -7.30
CA ARG A 208 7.44 -13.03 -8.72
C ARG A 208 8.70 -13.16 -9.56
N HIS A 209 8.65 -14.03 -10.57
CA HIS A 209 9.78 -14.29 -11.46
C HIS A 209 9.81 -13.39 -12.71
N THR A 210 8.81 -12.52 -12.87
CA THR A 210 8.70 -11.66 -14.06
C THR A 210 8.71 -10.20 -13.63
N CYS A 211 9.59 -9.42 -14.26
CA CYS A 211 9.56 -7.96 -14.14
C CYS A 211 8.26 -7.44 -14.78
N PRO A 212 7.45 -6.69 -14.05
CA PRO A 212 6.22 -6.14 -14.63
C PRO A 212 6.54 -5.05 -15.65
N ASP A 213 5.77 -5.01 -16.72
CA ASP A 213 5.73 -3.82 -17.60
C ASP A 213 5.00 -2.70 -16.85
N ILE A 214 5.80 -1.79 -16.26
CA ILE A 214 5.29 -0.69 -15.44
C ILE A 214 4.51 0.31 -16.30
N ALA A 215 4.91 0.56 -17.54
CA ALA A 215 4.19 1.47 -18.42
C ALA A 215 2.80 0.92 -18.75
N ALA A 216 2.71 -0.34 -19.18
CA ALA A 216 1.43 -0.99 -19.42
C ALA A 216 0.57 -1.07 -18.16
N ALA A 217 1.16 -1.33 -17.00
CA ALA A 217 0.45 -1.31 -15.71
C ALA A 217 -0.08 0.08 -15.37
N SER A 218 0.69 1.15 -15.66
CA SER A 218 0.28 2.53 -15.48
C SER A 218 -0.99 2.86 -16.28
N TYR A 219 -0.99 2.55 -17.57
CA TYR A 219 -2.17 2.75 -18.44
C TYR A 219 -3.40 1.96 -17.97
N ARG A 220 -3.22 0.71 -17.51
CA ARG A 220 -4.34 -0.09 -17.00
C ARG A 220 -4.90 0.45 -15.70
N THR A 221 -4.06 0.99 -14.82
CA THR A 221 -4.42 1.40 -13.46
C THR A 221 -5.00 2.82 -13.43
N ASP A 222 -4.50 3.71 -14.27
CA ASP A 222 -4.91 5.13 -14.34
C ASP A 222 -5.03 5.60 -15.81
N PRO A 223 -5.98 5.05 -16.61
CA PRO A 223 -6.04 5.26 -18.06
C PRO A 223 -6.01 6.73 -18.49
N ASP A 224 -6.66 7.59 -17.73
CA ASP A 224 -6.78 9.02 -18.02
C ASP A 224 -5.61 9.85 -17.42
N GLY A 225 -4.69 9.22 -16.69
CA GLY A 225 -3.63 9.91 -15.96
C GLY A 225 -4.14 10.78 -14.80
N THR A 226 -5.38 10.58 -14.37
CA THR A 226 -6.04 11.42 -13.35
C THR A 226 -5.35 11.31 -11.98
N PHE A 227 -4.92 10.10 -11.60
CA PHE A 227 -4.19 9.88 -10.35
C PHE A 227 -2.79 10.51 -10.43
N ILE A 228 -2.08 10.28 -11.54
CA ILE A 228 -0.76 10.85 -11.76
C ILE A 228 -0.81 12.37 -11.66
N LYS A 229 -1.68 13.02 -12.44
CA LYS A 229 -1.81 14.50 -12.47
C LYS A 229 -2.17 15.10 -11.12
N ARG A 230 -2.95 14.39 -10.30
CA ARG A 230 -3.31 14.82 -8.94
C ARG A 230 -2.13 14.88 -8.00
N HIS A 231 -1.19 13.94 -8.13
CA HIS A 231 -0.05 13.78 -7.20
C HIS A 231 1.28 14.29 -7.77
N ILE A 232 1.32 14.58 -9.08
CA ILE A 232 2.46 15.19 -9.77
C ILE A 232 1.97 16.41 -10.52
N PRO A 233 1.82 17.58 -9.84
CA PRO A 233 1.35 18.82 -10.47
C PRO A 233 2.20 19.26 -11.65
N GLU A 234 3.50 18.94 -11.64
CA GLU A 234 4.45 19.22 -12.72
C GLU A 234 4.02 18.60 -14.06
N LEU A 235 3.28 17.49 -14.02
CA LEU A 235 2.80 16.79 -15.21
C LEU A 235 1.31 17.00 -15.50
N ALA A 236 0.63 17.87 -14.75
CA ALA A 236 -0.83 18.03 -14.85
C ALA A 236 -1.31 18.54 -16.22
N HIS A 237 -0.46 19.27 -16.95
CA HIS A 237 -0.74 19.84 -18.26
C HIS A 237 -0.62 18.82 -19.41
N LEU A 238 -0.01 17.65 -19.17
CA LEU A 238 0.20 16.64 -20.21
C LEU A 238 -1.09 15.93 -20.61
N SER A 239 -1.14 15.43 -21.84
CA SER A 239 -2.23 14.56 -22.30
C SER A 239 -2.23 13.21 -21.54
N ALA A 240 -3.33 12.44 -21.65
CA ALA A 240 -3.39 11.09 -21.11
C ALA A 240 -2.32 10.16 -21.74
N ASP A 241 -2.03 10.33 -23.02
CA ASP A 241 -1.05 9.48 -23.73
C ASP A 241 0.40 9.76 -23.33
N THR A 242 0.71 11.00 -22.93
CA THR A 242 2.10 11.40 -22.63
C THR A 242 2.43 11.34 -21.14
N VAL A 243 1.44 11.49 -20.27
CA VAL A 243 1.67 11.58 -18.82
C VAL A 243 2.23 10.32 -18.19
N HIS A 244 2.02 9.16 -18.79
CA HIS A 244 2.51 7.88 -18.29
C HIS A 244 3.99 7.63 -18.57
N THR A 245 4.48 8.15 -19.70
CA THR A 245 5.84 7.92 -20.20
C THR A 245 6.46 9.21 -20.77
N PRO A 246 6.54 10.32 -20.01
CA PRO A 246 6.98 11.62 -20.53
C PRO A 246 8.40 11.59 -21.10
N TRP A 247 9.26 10.70 -20.60
CA TRP A 247 10.63 10.52 -21.13
C TRP A 247 10.69 10.07 -22.59
N ARG A 248 9.64 9.42 -23.11
CA ARG A 248 9.54 9.04 -24.54
C ARG A 248 9.31 10.25 -25.45
N PHE A 249 8.90 11.37 -24.86
CA PHE A 249 8.56 12.63 -25.54
C PHE A 249 9.48 13.79 -25.09
N ALA A 250 10.63 13.48 -24.49
CA ALA A 250 11.51 14.46 -23.84
C ALA A 250 11.96 15.64 -24.75
N CYS A 251 11.94 15.46 -26.07
CA CYS A 251 12.26 16.54 -27.03
C CYS A 251 11.08 17.51 -27.29
N SER A 252 9.85 17.12 -26.93
CA SER A 252 8.63 17.87 -27.26
C SER A 252 7.77 18.23 -26.06
N VAL A 253 8.14 17.77 -24.86
CA VAL A 253 7.34 17.93 -23.63
C VAL A 253 8.19 18.58 -22.57
N ASP A 254 7.69 19.70 -22.02
CA ASP A 254 8.23 20.29 -20.79
C ASP A 254 7.68 19.55 -19.57
N THR A 255 8.55 19.04 -18.73
CA THR A 255 8.16 18.31 -17.51
C THR A 255 8.17 19.21 -16.26
N HIS A 256 8.39 20.50 -16.40
CA HIS A 256 8.40 21.50 -15.32
C HIS A 256 9.23 21.08 -14.09
N GLY A 257 10.40 20.49 -14.35
CA GLY A 257 11.32 20.03 -13.29
C GLY A 257 11.05 18.62 -12.75
N TYR A 258 10.06 17.90 -13.27
CA TYR A 258 9.94 16.47 -13.03
C TYR A 258 11.08 15.72 -13.75
N PRO A 259 11.62 14.62 -13.18
CA PRO A 259 12.75 13.92 -13.77
C PRO A 259 12.52 13.56 -15.25
N ALA A 260 13.41 14.00 -16.12
CA ALA A 260 13.32 13.82 -17.57
C ALA A 260 13.64 12.38 -18.01
N ARG A 261 14.24 11.58 -17.14
CA ARG A 261 14.59 10.17 -17.41
C ARG A 261 14.34 9.31 -16.19
N PRO A 262 13.88 8.05 -16.39
CA PRO A 262 13.79 7.07 -15.31
C PRO A 262 15.14 6.74 -14.68
N VAL A 263 15.11 6.47 -13.36
CA VAL A 263 16.28 6.04 -12.57
C VAL A 263 16.79 4.66 -12.97
N ALA A 264 15.93 3.82 -13.53
CA ALA A 264 16.29 2.52 -14.07
C ALA A 264 15.75 2.39 -15.49
N GLY A 265 16.46 1.65 -16.34
CA GLY A 265 16.01 1.39 -17.72
C GLY A 265 14.66 0.68 -17.73
N VAL A 266 13.63 1.35 -18.23
CA VAL A 266 12.26 0.84 -18.41
C VAL A 266 11.91 0.89 -19.91
#